data_e31ebb24ef532ed17f6e7e5e99c2afd2
#
_entry.id   e31ebb24ef532ed17f6e7e5e99c2afd2
#
_cell.length_a   1.000
_cell.length_b   1.000
_cell.length_c   1.000
_cell.angle_alpha   90.00
_cell.angle_beta   90.00
_cell.angle_gamma   90.00
#
_symmetry.space_group_name_H-M   'P 1'
#
loop_
_entity.id
_entity.type
_entity.pdbx_description
1 polymer ?
#
loop_
_entity_poly.entity_id
_entity_poly.type
_entity_poly.pdbx_seq_one_letter_code
_entity_poly.pdbx_strand_id
1 'polypeptide(L)'
;MKHSTIRKYTEILTAAKNSGQNLHLFCEKNGLNYNSIVGAISTLKKQNDAETDEVKTLLRLYSEVVSKKGKSLKEVIETDDRAETSILRGEDGRISFYSYQIFRRDKAPLTGKLTREEMNTTHRLYSYYGDSLTQRVISRHFVDLSLIDFKRILRAFNITKASAPFAPHMFEELSEDELREIQLREKENSFLRKAEEDQIKNTEKLLKKYAQENIELKRQMKDLSEFKVKLPENLNPILLEERKEVGRNINLYLSDLHLGAALTTGSLYKENIKYGFVEAQRRLAEILERLHQFGTFDTINLVLMGDNIDCAGVYGKTARLDHDLPENMDAREQANKFIELLLWFIGSLVEKENKFCSHINLYSVPCGNHGGNYEYMCNKALIATVNAKFPNIKTTFWEDFFGIFEFNDNTFICCHGKDDQYMKRGLPLNLDDKSKIMLYEWLHEMGIHKDNIHFIKGDLHSNSLNSCKRLDYRNVLSLFGASDYSNYNFSRNSYGMSYDLFIGSNLIRGTFENL
;
A
#
# COMPACT_ATOMS: atom_id res chain seq x y z
N MET A 1 -15.25 -2.81 -18.20
CA MET A 1 -16.25 -1.68 -18.07
C MET A 1 -17.65 -2.22 -18.36
N LYS A 2 -18.73 -1.71 -17.69
CA LYS A 2 -20.11 -2.19 -17.92
C LYS A 2 -20.57 -1.83 -19.35
N HIS A 3 -21.31 -2.72 -20.03
CA HIS A 3 -21.86 -2.50 -21.40
C HIS A 3 -22.62 -1.16 -21.54
N SER A 4 -23.43 -0.80 -20.53
CA SER A 4 -24.16 0.48 -20.50
C SER A 4 -23.24 1.71 -20.55
N THR A 5 -22.05 1.64 -19.95
CA THR A 5 -21.07 2.73 -19.94
C THR A 5 -20.34 2.84 -21.29
N ILE A 6 -20.03 1.72 -21.93
CA ILE A 6 -19.44 1.67 -23.28
C ILE A 6 -20.40 2.33 -24.27
N ARG A 7 -21.66 1.92 -24.24
CA ARG A 7 -22.72 2.48 -25.11
C ARG A 7 -22.86 3.99 -24.91
N LYS A 8 -22.97 4.44 -23.68
CA LYS A 8 -23.04 5.89 -23.34
C LYS A 8 -21.87 6.68 -23.92
N TYR A 9 -20.63 6.20 -23.77
CA TYR A 9 -19.46 6.91 -24.30
C TYR A 9 -19.37 6.84 -25.82
N THR A 10 -19.83 5.76 -26.44
CA THR A 10 -19.94 5.65 -27.90
C THR A 10 -20.92 6.68 -28.45
N GLU A 11 -22.07 6.89 -27.82
CA GLU A 11 -23.05 7.91 -28.18
C GLU A 11 -22.47 9.33 -28.08
N ILE A 12 -21.77 9.64 -26.99
CA ILE A 12 -21.09 10.94 -26.77
C ILE A 12 -20.01 11.20 -27.85
N LEU A 13 -19.17 10.21 -28.14
CA LEU A 13 -18.12 10.34 -29.16
C LEU A 13 -18.71 10.48 -30.57
N THR A 14 -19.80 9.77 -30.86
CA THR A 14 -20.52 9.91 -32.13
C THR A 14 -21.10 11.31 -32.28
N ALA A 15 -21.74 11.85 -31.24
CA ALA A 15 -22.26 13.21 -31.24
C ALA A 15 -21.14 14.27 -31.39
N ALA A 16 -20.02 14.12 -30.69
CA ALA A 16 -18.85 14.98 -30.85
C ALA A 16 -18.28 14.92 -32.28
N LYS A 17 -18.17 13.72 -32.86
CA LYS A 17 -17.76 13.53 -34.27
C LYS A 17 -18.67 14.25 -35.27
N ASN A 18 -19.96 14.10 -35.09
CA ASN A 18 -20.98 14.69 -35.98
C ASN A 18 -21.03 16.23 -35.84
N SER A 19 -20.75 16.77 -34.67
CA SER A 19 -20.67 18.21 -34.44
C SER A 19 -19.44 18.87 -35.06
N GLY A 20 -18.45 18.08 -35.50
CA GLY A 20 -17.19 18.58 -36.02
C GLY A 20 -16.25 19.20 -34.98
N GLN A 21 -16.64 19.17 -33.71
CA GLN A 21 -15.88 19.72 -32.58
C GLN A 21 -14.89 18.71 -32.02
N ASN A 22 -13.80 19.20 -31.39
CA ASN A 22 -12.98 18.30 -30.60
C ASN A 22 -13.72 17.88 -29.32
N LEU A 23 -13.33 16.74 -28.75
CA LEU A 23 -14.02 16.15 -27.60
C LEU A 23 -14.06 17.07 -26.38
N HIS A 24 -12.99 17.82 -26.12
CA HIS A 24 -12.91 18.73 -24.97
C HIS A 24 -13.95 19.86 -25.09
N LEU A 25 -13.99 20.52 -26.23
CA LEU A 25 -14.93 21.61 -26.50
C LEU A 25 -16.39 21.13 -26.52
N PHE A 26 -16.62 19.92 -27.06
CA PHE A 26 -17.94 19.31 -27.07
C PHE A 26 -18.43 18.99 -25.65
N CYS A 27 -17.55 18.44 -24.79
CA CYS A 27 -17.87 18.15 -23.39
C CYS A 27 -18.18 19.44 -22.61
N GLU A 28 -17.36 20.47 -22.78
CA GLU A 28 -17.55 21.77 -22.12
C GLU A 28 -18.92 22.41 -22.47
N LYS A 29 -19.28 22.42 -23.75
CA LYS A 29 -20.57 22.97 -24.22
C LYS A 29 -21.79 22.17 -23.73
N ASN A 30 -21.64 20.87 -23.50
CA ASN A 30 -22.75 20.00 -23.12
C ASN A 30 -22.73 19.62 -21.62
N GLY A 31 -21.90 20.28 -20.79
CA GLY A 31 -21.81 20.01 -19.34
C GLY A 31 -21.30 18.61 -19.00
N LEU A 32 -20.53 17.98 -19.88
CA LEU A 32 -20.00 16.63 -19.72
C LEU A 32 -18.59 16.67 -19.13
N ASN A 33 -18.27 15.70 -18.26
CA ASN A 33 -16.93 15.62 -17.67
C ASN A 33 -15.95 14.94 -18.63
N TYR A 34 -15.11 15.73 -19.30
CA TYR A 34 -14.08 15.28 -20.23
C TYR A 34 -13.10 14.28 -19.59
N ASN A 35 -12.61 14.56 -18.37
CA ASN A 35 -11.63 13.72 -17.72
C ASN A 35 -12.18 12.31 -17.38
N SER A 36 -13.46 12.22 -17.04
CA SER A 36 -14.12 10.93 -16.82
C SER A 36 -14.17 10.06 -18.07
N ILE A 37 -14.40 10.65 -19.24
CA ILE A 37 -14.43 9.94 -20.51
C ILE A 37 -13.02 9.48 -20.90
N VAL A 38 -12.05 10.36 -20.84
CA VAL A 38 -10.65 10.05 -21.17
C VAL A 38 -10.06 9.01 -20.22
N GLY A 39 -10.33 9.13 -18.92
CA GLY A 39 -9.89 8.17 -17.89
C GLY A 39 -10.45 6.77 -18.13
N ALA A 40 -11.75 6.66 -18.41
CA ALA A 40 -12.38 5.37 -18.70
C ALA A 40 -11.83 4.70 -19.96
N ILE A 41 -11.60 5.48 -21.01
CA ILE A 41 -11.01 4.97 -22.27
C ILE A 41 -9.54 4.57 -22.08
N SER A 42 -8.79 5.32 -21.28
CA SER A 42 -7.41 4.98 -20.93
C SER A 42 -7.33 3.65 -20.16
N THR A 43 -8.27 3.42 -19.25
CA THR A 43 -8.37 2.17 -18.50
C THR A 43 -8.67 0.98 -19.42
N LEU A 44 -9.61 1.13 -20.35
CA LEU A 44 -9.92 0.09 -21.36
C LEU A 44 -8.69 -0.26 -22.24
N LYS A 45 -7.92 0.74 -22.65
CA LYS A 45 -6.69 0.51 -23.41
C LYS A 45 -5.63 -0.29 -22.65
N LYS A 46 -5.55 -0.11 -21.32
CA LYS A 46 -4.59 -0.81 -20.47
C LYS A 46 -5.00 -2.25 -20.15
N GLN A 47 -6.30 -2.52 -20.10
CA GLN A 47 -6.82 -3.84 -19.72
C GLN A 47 -6.78 -4.87 -20.87
N ASN A 48 -6.33 -4.49 -22.07
CA ASN A 48 -6.31 -5.36 -23.27
C ASN A 48 -7.67 -6.02 -23.60
N ASP A 49 -8.77 -5.52 -23.02
CA ASP A 49 -10.16 -6.00 -23.21
C ASP A 49 -10.73 -5.65 -24.58
N ALA A 50 -9.87 -5.55 -25.60
CA ALA A 50 -10.25 -5.11 -26.95
C ALA A 50 -10.98 -6.20 -27.78
N GLU A 51 -11.51 -7.24 -27.16
CA GLU A 51 -12.09 -8.37 -27.90
C GLU A 51 -13.52 -8.14 -28.40
N THR A 52 -14.29 -7.24 -27.81
CA THR A 52 -15.66 -6.99 -28.28
C THR A 52 -15.71 -5.90 -29.36
N ASP A 53 -16.57 -6.08 -30.34
CA ASP A 53 -16.76 -5.10 -31.46
C ASP A 53 -17.23 -3.73 -30.97
N GLU A 54 -17.91 -3.68 -29.82
CA GLU A 54 -18.34 -2.43 -29.17
C GLU A 54 -17.12 -1.64 -28.64
N VAL A 55 -16.15 -2.31 -28.01
CA VAL A 55 -14.92 -1.67 -27.51
C VAL A 55 -14.05 -1.20 -28.66
N LYS A 56 -13.93 -1.98 -29.74
CA LYS A 56 -13.20 -1.57 -30.94
C LYS A 56 -13.83 -0.33 -31.59
N THR A 57 -15.15 -0.27 -31.65
CA THR A 57 -15.89 0.88 -32.17
C THR A 57 -15.69 2.12 -31.31
N LEU A 58 -15.75 2.00 -29.98
CA LEU A 58 -15.50 3.08 -29.03
C LEU A 58 -14.07 3.65 -29.21
N LEU A 59 -13.05 2.79 -29.26
CA LEU A 59 -11.66 3.18 -29.38
C LEU A 59 -11.37 3.85 -30.76
N ARG A 60 -12.01 3.37 -31.84
CA ARG A 60 -11.90 3.99 -33.16
C ARG A 60 -12.50 5.40 -33.16
N LEU A 61 -13.73 5.56 -32.66
CA LEU A 61 -14.38 6.86 -32.55
C LEU A 61 -13.57 7.84 -31.70
N TYR A 62 -13.01 7.36 -30.58
CA TYR A 62 -12.15 8.18 -29.75
C TYR A 62 -10.91 8.67 -30.49
N SER A 63 -10.24 7.80 -31.26
CA SER A 63 -9.08 8.19 -32.06
C SER A 63 -9.44 9.22 -33.15
N GLU A 64 -10.60 9.08 -33.76
CA GLU A 64 -11.08 9.99 -34.80
C GLU A 64 -11.49 11.37 -34.24
N VAL A 65 -12.05 11.43 -33.05
CA VAL A 65 -12.48 12.71 -32.42
C VAL A 65 -11.31 13.43 -31.75
N VAL A 66 -10.35 12.69 -31.19
CA VAL A 66 -9.15 13.28 -30.57
C VAL A 66 -8.08 13.63 -31.60
N SER A 67 -7.97 12.87 -32.70
CA SER A 67 -7.03 13.17 -33.80
C SER A 67 -7.43 14.39 -34.64
N LYS A 68 -8.70 14.81 -34.59
CA LYS A 68 -9.06 16.16 -34.98
C LYS A 68 -8.47 17.12 -33.91
N LYS A 69 -7.16 17.31 -33.94
CA LYS A 69 -6.52 18.48 -33.35
C LYS A 69 -7.30 19.66 -33.91
N GLY A 70 -8.16 20.25 -33.08
CA GLY A 70 -8.60 21.61 -33.36
C GLY A 70 -7.34 22.35 -33.70
N LYS A 71 -7.38 23.18 -34.72
CA LYS A 71 -6.27 24.07 -35.10
C LYS A 71 -5.63 24.52 -33.81
N SER A 72 -4.37 24.15 -33.61
CA SER A 72 -3.70 24.44 -32.36
C SER A 72 -3.81 25.95 -32.15
N LEU A 73 -3.85 26.40 -30.90
CA LEU A 73 -3.73 27.82 -30.56
C LEU A 73 -2.62 28.53 -31.35
N LYS A 74 -1.68 27.80 -31.95
CA LYS A 74 -0.66 28.30 -32.89
C LYS A 74 -1.24 28.91 -34.17
N GLU A 75 -2.31 28.36 -34.74
CA GLU A 75 -2.89 28.90 -35.98
C GLU A 75 -3.80 30.13 -35.77
N VAL A 76 -4.31 30.33 -34.54
CA VAL A 76 -5.09 31.51 -34.17
C VAL A 76 -4.20 32.70 -33.75
N ILE A 77 -2.92 32.44 -33.48
CA ILE A 77 -1.95 33.49 -33.04
C ILE A 77 -1.16 34.09 -34.24
N GLU A 78 -1.28 33.54 -35.42
CA GLU A 78 -0.45 33.93 -36.57
C GLU A 78 -0.99 35.12 -37.37
N THR A 79 -2.11 35.71 -37.02
CA THR A 79 -2.61 36.88 -37.73
C THR A 79 -2.75 38.09 -36.78
N ASP A 80 -1.91 39.10 -37.00
CA ASP A 80 -2.04 40.48 -36.58
C ASP A 80 -1.45 40.95 -35.22
N ASP A 81 -0.31 40.42 -34.78
CA ASP A 81 0.50 41.10 -33.74
C ASP A 81 1.58 41.96 -34.41
N ARG A 82 1.24 43.13 -34.96
CA ARG A 82 2.22 44.13 -35.29
C ARG A 82 2.89 44.62 -34.02
N ALA A 83 4.21 44.60 -33.98
CA ALA A 83 4.96 45.12 -32.85
C ALA A 83 5.96 46.13 -33.34
N GLU A 84 6.04 47.26 -32.68
CA GLU A 84 7.08 48.27 -32.86
C GLU A 84 8.01 48.24 -31.67
N THR A 85 9.32 48.14 -31.95
CA THR A 85 10.36 48.15 -30.91
C THR A 85 11.40 49.19 -31.21
N SER A 86 11.93 49.83 -30.20
CA SER A 86 13.02 50.76 -30.32
C SER A 86 14.01 50.66 -29.17
N ILE A 87 15.27 50.92 -29.46
CA ILE A 87 16.33 50.98 -28.47
C ILE A 87 16.60 52.42 -28.13
N LEU A 88 16.42 52.81 -26.87
CA LEU A 88 16.67 54.15 -26.39
C LEU A 88 18.09 54.23 -25.80
N ARG A 89 18.88 55.18 -26.25
CA ARG A 89 20.26 55.40 -25.79
C ARG A 89 20.31 56.66 -24.90
N GLY A 90 21.16 56.60 -23.89
CA GLY A 90 21.45 57.74 -23.01
C GLY A 90 22.39 58.76 -23.70
N GLU A 91 22.70 59.84 -22.97
CA GLU A 91 23.63 60.89 -23.44
C GLU A 91 25.06 60.36 -23.67
N ASP A 92 25.40 59.29 -22.98
CA ASP A 92 26.67 58.54 -23.12
C ASP A 92 26.72 57.60 -24.34
N GLY A 93 25.64 57.57 -25.14
CA GLY A 93 25.51 56.70 -26.31
C GLY A 93 25.17 55.23 -25.99
N ARG A 94 25.15 54.84 -24.72
CA ARG A 94 24.86 53.47 -24.29
C ARG A 94 23.35 53.20 -24.26
N ILE A 95 22.97 51.94 -24.46
CA ILE A 95 21.56 51.52 -24.37
C ILE A 95 21.03 51.72 -22.96
N SER A 96 19.97 52.54 -22.80
CA SER A 96 19.34 52.83 -21.53
C SER A 96 18.05 52.02 -21.30
N PHE A 97 17.20 51.93 -22.35
CA PHE A 97 15.92 51.22 -22.30
C PHE A 97 15.59 50.56 -23.63
N TYR A 98 14.76 49.55 -23.56
CA TYR A 98 14.13 48.86 -24.68
C TYR A 98 12.65 49.19 -24.66
N SER A 99 12.14 49.94 -25.63
CA SER A 99 10.75 50.33 -25.73
C SER A 99 10.00 49.38 -26.66
N TYR A 100 8.78 49.05 -26.31
CA TYR A 100 7.91 48.22 -27.15
C TYR A 100 6.48 48.76 -27.18
N GLN A 101 5.82 48.56 -28.35
CA GLN A 101 4.39 48.75 -28.55
C GLN A 101 3.87 47.53 -29.30
N ILE A 102 3.02 46.72 -28.65
CA ILE A 102 2.45 45.51 -29.23
C ILE A 102 0.96 45.74 -29.47
N PHE A 103 0.56 45.71 -30.71
CA PHE A 103 -0.85 45.86 -31.09
C PHE A 103 -1.59 44.55 -30.83
N ARG A 104 -2.66 44.62 -30.05
CA ARG A 104 -3.50 43.48 -29.68
C ARG A 104 -4.87 43.62 -30.34
N ARG A 105 -5.36 42.52 -30.93
CA ARG A 105 -6.71 42.49 -31.47
C ARG A 105 -7.71 42.67 -30.34
N ASP A 106 -8.66 43.56 -30.49
CA ASP A 106 -9.76 43.85 -29.54
C ASP A 106 -9.33 44.37 -28.14
N LYS A 107 -8.06 44.79 -27.98
CA LYS A 107 -7.56 45.41 -26.72
C LYS A 107 -6.66 46.59 -27.02
N ALA A 108 -6.52 47.48 -26.06
CA ALA A 108 -5.56 48.58 -26.14
C ALA A 108 -4.13 48.04 -26.39
N PRO A 109 -3.30 48.76 -27.18
CA PRO A 109 -1.92 48.37 -27.39
C PRO A 109 -1.18 48.21 -26.06
N LEU A 110 -0.37 47.16 -25.95
CA LEU A 110 0.51 46.98 -24.82
C LEU A 110 1.78 47.78 -25.07
N THR A 111 1.97 48.87 -24.37
CA THR A 111 3.16 49.72 -24.45
C THR A 111 3.96 49.62 -23.17
N GLY A 112 5.27 49.61 -23.27
CA GLY A 112 6.13 49.58 -22.08
C GLY A 112 7.60 49.80 -22.43
N LYS A 113 8.40 49.89 -21.38
CA LYS A 113 9.85 49.96 -21.48
C LYS A 113 10.43 48.87 -20.60
N LEU A 114 11.42 48.16 -21.10
CA LEU A 114 12.26 47.27 -20.31
C LEU A 114 13.58 47.96 -20.00
N THR A 115 13.96 47.96 -18.76
CA THR A 115 15.31 48.33 -18.33
C THR A 115 16.33 47.35 -18.92
N ARG A 116 17.60 47.67 -18.82
CA ARG A 116 18.71 46.76 -19.22
C ARG A 116 18.63 45.44 -18.47
N GLU A 117 18.39 45.49 -17.18
CA GLU A 117 18.27 44.29 -16.32
C GLU A 117 17.04 43.43 -16.69
N GLU A 118 15.89 44.06 -16.93
CA GLU A 118 14.68 43.35 -17.36
C GLU A 118 14.83 42.71 -18.74
N MET A 119 15.51 43.40 -19.69
CA MET A 119 15.79 42.81 -21.00
C MET A 119 16.73 41.60 -20.87
N ASN A 120 17.77 41.73 -20.05
CA ASN A 120 18.68 40.61 -19.80
C ASN A 120 17.95 39.42 -19.13
N THR A 121 17.07 39.72 -18.16
CA THR A 121 16.20 38.72 -17.52
C THR A 121 15.28 38.04 -18.54
N THR A 122 14.73 38.79 -19.49
CA THR A 122 13.90 38.28 -20.58
C THR A 122 14.65 37.27 -21.44
N HIS A 123 15.87 37.61 -21.85
CA HIS A 123 16.75 36.69 -22.61
C HIS A 123 17.09 35.43 -21.82
N ARG A 124 17.46 35.55 -20.54
CA ARG A 124 17.78 34.45 -19.66
C ARG A 124 16.60 33.51 -19.46
N LEU A 125 15.43 34.03 -19.12
CA LEU A 125 14.24 33.23 -18.92
C LEU A 125 13.91 32.37 -20.13
N TYR A 126 14.00 32.95 -21.32
CA TYR A 126 13.71 32.19 -22.53
C TYR A 126 14.82 31.18 -22.85
N SER A 127 16.07 31.50 -22.63
CA SER A 127 17.21 30.60 -22.81
C SER A 127 17.14 29.38 -21.90
N TYR A 128 16.73 29.54 -20.63
CA TYR A 128 16.71 28.44 -19.66
C TYR A 128 15.41 27.64 -19.67
N TYR A 129 14.26 28.27 -19.87
CA TYR A 129 12.97 27.58 -19.81
C TYR A 129 12.36 27.28 -21.19
N GLY A 130 12.72 28.02 -22.21
CA GLY A 130 12.25 27.79 -23.58
C GLY A 130 10.75 27.57 -23.68
N ASP A 131 10.33 26.44 -24.25
CA ASP A 131 8.93 26.09 -24.41
C ASP A 131 8.23 25.72 -23.09
N SER A 132 8.98 25.41 -22.04
CA SER A 132 8.45 25.10 -20.70
C SER A 132 8.20 26.35 -19.83
N LEU A 133 8.40 27.53 -20.40
CA LEU A 133 8.14 28.81 -19.72
C LEU A 133 6.68 28.89 -19.26
N THR A 134 6.48 29.14 -17.97
CA THR A 134 5.15 29.19 -17.34
C THR A 134 4.88 30.54 -16.71
N GLN A 135 3.59 30.85 -16.45
CA GLN A 135 3.19 32.07 -15.73
C GLN A 135 3.90 32.19 -14.38
N ARG A 136 4.08 31.08 -13.64
CA ARG A 136 4.76 31.04 -12.35
C ARG A 136 6.23 31.50 -12.44
N VAL A 137 6.90 31.15 -13.51
CA VAL A 137 8.30 31.55 -13.74
C VAL A 137 8.39 33.04 -14.04
N ILE A 138 7.50 33.53 -14.89
CA ILE A 138 7.47 34.95 -15.29
C ILE A 138 7.09 35.87 -14.11
N SER A 139 6.07 35.53 -13.35
CA SER A 139 5.59 36.33 -12.22
C SER A 139 6.59 36.52 -11.08
N ARG A 140 7.65 35.70 -11.04
CA ARG A 140 8.77 35.90 -10.10
C ARG A 140 9.64 37.12 -10.45
N HIS A 141 9.62 37.52 -11.69
CA HIS A 141 10.45 38.62 -12.21
C HIS A 141 9.65 39.78 -12.74
N PHE A 142 8.42 39.54 -13.22
CA PHE A 142 7.53 40.53 -13.82
C PHE A 142 6.13 40.38 -13.24
N VAL A 143 5.79 41.20 -12.26
CA VAL A 143 4.56 41.07 -11.45
C VAL A 143 3.29 41.19 -12.29
N ASP A 144 3.28 42.08 -13.28
CA ASP A 144 2.07 42.45 -14.05
C ASP A 144 2.07 41.88 -15.48
N LEU A 145 3.02 40.97 -15.81
CA LEU A 145 3.16 40.45 -17.17
C LEU A 145 2.52 39.09 -17.30
N SER A 146 1.54 38.94 -18.20
CA SER A 146 0.99 37.64 -18.52
C SER A 146 1.97 36.80 -19.37
N LEU A 147 1.86 35.45 -19.31
CA LEU A 147 2.64 34.58 -20.17
C LEU A 147 2.45 34.89 -21.67
N ILE A 148 1.25 35.29 -22.06
CA ILE A 148 0.92 35.62 -23.45
C ILE A 148 1.61 36.92 -23.84
N ASP A 149 1.55 37.94 -23.01
CA ASP A 149 2.19 39.24 -23.29
C ASP A 149 3.72 39.10 -23.26
N PHE A 150 4.28 38.30 -22.34
CA PHE A 150 5.71 37.99 -22.35
C PHE A 150 6.14 37.33 -23.66
N LYS A 151 5.39 36.35 -24.16
CA LYS A 151 5.67 35.69 -25.45
C LYS A 151 5.56 36.69 -26.63
N ARG A 152 4.71 37.70 -26.55
CA ARG A 152 4.63 38.77 -27.53
C ARG A 152 5.86 39.67 -27.49
N ILE A 153 6.34 40.02 -26.31
CA ILE A 153 7.59 40.76 -26.13
C ILE A 153 8.77 40.01 -26.72
N LEU A 154 8.90 38.68 -26.44
CA LEU A 154 9.95 37.85 -27.05
C LEU A 154 9.95 37.94 -28.58
N ARG A 155 8.77 37.87 -29.19
CA ARG A 155 8.62 37.97 -30.66
C ARG A 155 8.94 39.37 -31.14
N ALA A 156 8.48 40.42 -30.46
CA ALA A 156 8.72 41.82 -30.85
C ALA A 156 10.22 42.14 -30.92
N PHE A 157 10.99 41.66 -29.95
CA PHE A 157 12.46 41.82 -29.94
C PHE A 157 13.22 40.69 -30.70
N ASN A 158 12.50 39.84 -31.43
CA ASN A 158 13.09 38.74 -32.19
C ASN A 158 13.96 37.78 -31.31
N ILE A 159 13.60 37.60 -30.05
CA ILE A 159 14.29 36.69 -29.15
C ILE A 159 13.84 35.27 -29.47
N THR A 160 14.73 34.46 -29.97
CA THR A 160 14.50 33.05 -30.38
C THR A 160 15.33 32.10 -29.51
N LYS A 161 15.13 30.81 -29.67
CA LYS A 161 15.95 29.79 -28.99
C LYS A 161 17.43 29.84 -29.41
N ALA A 162 17.72 30.36 -30.59
CA ALA A 162 19.08 30.57 -31.09
C ALA A 162 19.70 31.88 -30.62
N SER A 163 18.92 32.77 -29.98
CA SER A 163 19.45 34.00 -29.43
C SER A 163 20.35 33.73 -28.25
N ALA A 164 21.41 34.52 -28.12
CA ALA A 164 22.27 34.47 -26.94
C ALA A 164 21.49 34.74 -25.66
N PRO A 165 21.88 34.17 -24.53
CA PRO A 165 21.20 34.36 -23.22
C PRO A 165 21.37 35.77 -22.65
N PHE A 166 22.08 36.66 -23.36
CA PHE A 166 22.42 38.02 -22.99
C PHE A 166 21.75 39.04 -23.90
N ALA A 167 21.33 40.15 -23.28
CA ALA A 167 20.78 41.28 -24.01
C ALA A 167 21.87 42.04 -24.81
N PRO A 168 21.50 42.75 -25.92
CA PRO A 168 22.46 43.45 -26.78
C PRO A 168 23.43 44.41 -26.07
N HIS A 169 23.00 45.09 -25.01
CA HIS A 169 23.87 46.01 -24.27
C HIS A 169 25.05 45.33 -23.57
N MET A 170 24.92 44.05 -23.21
CA MET A 170 26.03 43.32 -22.58
C MET A 170 27.16 43.00 -23.51
N PHE A 171 26.87 42.83 -24.81
CA PHE A 171 27.92 42.65 -25.85
C PHE A 171 28.65 43.93 -26.19
N GLU A 172 28.05 45.11 -25.86
CA GLU A 172 28.71 46.42 -26.03
C GLU A 172 29.64 46.75 -24.84
N GLU A 173 29.44 46.11 -23.68
CA GLU A 173 30.05 46.52 -22.41
C GLU A 173 31.06 45.49 -21.84
N LEU A 174 30.87 44.22 -22.13
CA LEU A 174 31.64 43.13 -21.55
C LEU A 174 32.51 42.41 -22.61
N SER A 175 33.66 41.94 -22.15
CA SER A 175 34.54 41.08 -22.95
C SER A 175 33.96 39.69 -23.11
N GLU A 176 34.46 38.93 -24.10
CA GLU A 176 34.04 37.52 -24.32
C GLU A 176 34.28 36.63 -23.09
N ASP A 177 35.38 36.82 -22.37
CA ASP A 177 35.70 36.05 -21.15
C ASP A 177 34.73 36.35 -20.01
N GLU A 178 34.38 37.62 -19.80
CA GLU A 178 33.38 38.02 -18.79
C GLU A 178 32.00 37.45 -19.12
N LEU A 179 31.58 37.50 -20.36
CA LEU A 179 30.32 36.89 -20.82
C LEU A 179 30.30 35.38 -20.58
N ARG A 180 31.45 34.71 -20.85
CA ARG A 180 31.59 33.27 -20.64
C ARG A 180 31.53 32.87 -19.17
N GLU A 181 32.16 33.63 -18.31
CA GLU A 181 32.12 33.42 -16.84
C GLU A 181 30.68 33.59 -16.29
N ILE A 182 29.99 34.65 -16.70
CA ILE A 182 28.59 34.88 -16.31
C ILE A 182 27.71 33.71 -16.81
N GLN A 183 27.94 33.21 -18.05
CA GLN A 183 27.16 32.11 -18.58
C GLN A 183 27.38 30.81 -17.80
N LEU A 184 28.58 30.51 -17.36
CA LEU A 184 28.89 29.34 -16.54
C LEU A 184 28.21 29.43 -15.19
N ARG A 185 28.35 30.56 -14.53
CA ARG A 185 27.73 30.84 -13.22
C ARG A 185 26.19 30.74 -13.26
N GLU A 186 25.57 31.23 -14.34
CA GLU A 186 24.12 31.14 -14.52
C GLU A 186 23.65 29.70 -14.79
N LYS A 187 24.44 28.89 -15.51
CA LYS A 187 24.16 27.46 -15.71
C LYS A 187 24.22 26.70 -14.38
N GLU A 188 25.23 26.94 -13.55
CA GLU A 188 25.33 26.34 -12.22
C GLU A 188 24.15 26.71 -11.33
N ASN A 189 23.81 27.99 -11.27
CA ASN A 189 22.66 28.47 -10.51
C ASN A 189 21.33 27.85 -11.01
N SER A 190 21.18 27.69 -12.32
CA SER A 190 20.01 27.03 -12.91
C SER A 190 19.92 25.57 -12.51
N PHE A 191 21.06 24.87 -12.49
CA PHE A 191 21.12 23.46 -12.07
C PHE A 191 20.77 23.29 -10.58
N LEU A 192 21.33 24.14 -9.73
CA LEU A 192 21.04 24.12 -8.28
C LEU A 192 19.55 24.38 -8.00
N ARG A 193 18.96 25.40 -8.63
CA ARG A 193 17.53 25.70 -8.49
C ARG A 193 16.64 24.54 -8.94
N LYS A 194 17.01 23.86 -10.02
CA LYS A 194 16.26 22.70 -10.50
C LYS A 194 16.34 21.53 -9.52
N ALA A 195 17.51 21.29 -8.95
CA ALA A 195 17.69 20.26 -7.91
C ALA A 195 16.85 20.55 -6.66
N GLU A 196 16.83 21.81 -6.20
CA GLU A 196 15.99 22.26 -5.09
C GLU A 196 14.48 22.09 -5.37
N GLU A 197 14.04 22.47 -6.59
CA GLU A 197 12.64 22.30 -7.00
C GLU A 197 12.22 20.82 -7.03
N ASP A 198 13.08 19.93 -7.48
CA ASP A 198 12.81 18.50 -7.50
C ASP A 198 12.81 17.90 -6.08
N GLN A 199 13.67 18.38 -5.20
CA GLN A 199 13.66 18.00 -3.78
C GLN A 199 12.38 18.44 -3.08
N ILE A 200 11.91 19.67 -3.32
CA ILE A 200 10.65 20.19 -2.78
C ILE A 200 9.47 19.35 -3.27
N LYS A 201 9.40 19.04 -4.58
CA LYS A 201 8.32 18.19 -5.14
C LYS A 201 8.30 16.79 -4.53
N ASN A 202 9.47 16.19 -4.33
CA ASN A 202 9.57 14.88 -3.70
C ASN A 202 9.10 14.93 -2.24
N THR A 203 9.50 15.97 -1.50
CA THR A 203 9.04 16.18 -0.12
C THR A 203 7.53 16.42 -0.03
N GLU A 204 6.96 17.23 -0.94
CA GLU A 204 5.51 17.45 -1.03
C GLU A 204 4.75 16.13 -1.33
N LYS A 205 5.31 15.28 -2.19
CA LYS A 205 4.73 13.98 -2.52
C LYS A 205 4.73 13.03 -1.30
N LEU A 206 5.84 12.98 -0.57
CA LEU A 206 5.96 12.21 0.66
C LEU A 206 4.99 12.72 1.75
N LEU A 207 4.91 14.04 1.95
CA LEU A 207 3.97 14.63 2.90
C LEU A 207 2.51 14.30 2.58
N LYS A 208 2.13 14.31 1.29
CA LYS A 208 0.77 13.91 0.87
C LYS A 208 0.51 12.44 1.17
N LYS A 209 1.49 11.57 0.91
CA LYS A 209 1.39 10.14 1.23
C LYS A 209 1.18 9.94 2.72
N TYR A 210 2.04 10.52 3.58
CA TYR A 210 1.90 10.42 5.03
C TYR A 210 0.60 11.04 5.57
N ALA A 211 0.10 12.12 4.95
CA ALA A 211 -1.18 12.70 5.34
C ALA A 211 -2.34 11.76 5.04
N GLN A 212 -2.31 11.06 3.91
CA GLN A 212 -3.32 10.05 3.55
C GLN A 212 -3.26 8.83 4.48
N GLU A 213 -2.07 8.32 4.77
CA GLU A 213 -1.87 7.23 5.73
C GLU A 213 -2.36 7.61 7.13
N ASN A 214 -2.07 8.83 7.60
CA ASN A 214 -2.57 9.32 8.89
C ASN A 214 -4.11 9.46 8.94
N ILE A 215 -4.74 9.86 7.85
CA ILE A 215 -6.21 9.94 7.78
C ILE A 215 -6.81 8.54 7.86
N GLU A 216 -6.24 7.59 7.15
CA GLU A 216 -6.70 6.20 7.16
C GLU A 216 -6.50 5.55 8.54
N LEU A 217 -5.33 5.73 9.16
CA LEU A 217 -5.07 5.27 10.53
C LEU A 217 -6.05 5.88 11.54
N LYS A 218 -6.34 7.17 11.44
CA LYS A 218 -7.34 7.83 12.31
C LYS A 218 -8.74 7.27 12.10
N ARG A 219 -9.12 6.92 10.87
CA ARG A 219 -10.39 6.27 10.56
C ARG A 219 -10.45 4.88 11.20
N GLN A 220 -9.40 4.08 11.01
CA GLN A 220 -9.29 2.76 11.62
C GLN A 220 -9.32 2.83 13.15
N MET A 221 -8.60 3.78 13.77
CA MET A 221 -8.65 4.02 15.21
C MET A 221 -10.05 4.42 15.70
N LYS A 222 -10.78 5.24 14.92
CA LYS A 222 -12.16 5.61 15.24
C LYS A 222 -13.08 4.40 15.14
N ASP A 223 -12.97 3.62 14.08
CA ASP A 223 -13.76 2.40 13.89
C ASP A 223 -13.48 1.38 15.03
N LEU A 224 -12.22 1.27 15.48
CA LEU A 224 -11.85 0.45 16.65
C LEU A 224 -12.34 1.03 17.98
N SER A 225 -12.36 2.36 18.16
CA SER A 225 -12.88 2.99 19.39
C SER A 225 -14.41 2.87 19.52
N GLU A 226 -15.10 2.77 18.37
CA GLU A 226 -16.53 2.49 18.30
C GLU A 226 -16.83 0.98 18.38
N PHE A 227 -15.78 0.15 18.36
CA PHE A 227 -15.82 -1.29 18.47
C PHE A 227 -16.25 -1.71 19.89
N LYS A 228 -17.54 -1.81 20.09
CA LYS A 228 -18.07 -2.47 21.27
C LYS A 228 -18.11 -3.96 20.98
N VAL A 229 -17.18 -4.71 21.58
CA VAL A 229 -17.29 -6.17 21.64
C VAL A 229 -18.63 -6.48 22.31
N LYS A 230 -19.64 -6.83 21.52
CA LYS A 230 -20.82 -7.48 22.05
C LYS A 230 -20.36 -8.86 22.49
N LEU A 231 -20.03 -8.99 23.77
CA LEU A 231 -19.81 -10.32 24.33
C LEU A 231 -21.10 -11.10 24.06
N PRO A 232 -21.03 -12.25 23.41
CA PRO A 232 -22.22 -13.08 23.22
C PRO A 232 -22.81 -13.37 24.57
N GLU A 233 -24.09 -13.12 24.73
CA GLU A 233 -24.81 -13.39 26.01
C GLU A 233 -24.75 -14.89 26.38
N ASN A 234 -24.45 -15.75 25.43
CA ASN A 234 -24.44 -17.22 25.54
C ASN A 234 -23.13 -17.85 25.04
N LEU A 235 -21.97 -17.39 25.55
CA LEU A 235 -20.75 -18.21 25.49
C LEU A 235 -20.90 -19.34 26.52
N ASN A 236 -21.65 -20.37 26.18
CA ASN A 236 -21.69 -21.56 27.01
C ASN A 236 -20.42 -22.36 26.74
N PRO A 237 -19.51 -22.51 27.72
CA PRO A 237 -18.34 -23.39 27.56
C PRO A 237 -18.81 -24.83 27.32
N ILE A 238 -18.01 -25.58 26.55
CA ILE A 238 -18.26 -26.99 26.39
C ILE A 238 -17.95 -27.69 27.72
N LEU A 239 -18.95 -28.39 28.28
CA LEU A 239 -18.77 -29.24 29.46
C LEU A 239 -18.38 -30.65 29.00
N LEU A 240 -17.24 -31.13 29.48
CA LEU A 240 -16.68 -32.44 29.11
C LEU A 240 -16.62 -33.33 30.36
N GLU A 241 -16.74 -34.66 30.18
CA GLU A 241 -16.78 -35.64 31.27
C GLU A 241 -15.43 -35.79 32.02
N GLU A 242 -15.49 -36.14 33.32
CA GLU A 242 -14.31 -36.19 34.23
C GLU A 242 -13.27 -37.24 33.85
N ARG A 243 -11.98 -36.90 33.99
CA ARG A 243 -10.84 -37.84 33.81
C ARG A 243 -9.78 -37.74 34.91
N LYS A 244 -8.97 -38.81 35.03
CA LYS A 244 -7.87 -38.90 35.99
C LYS A 244 -6.71 -37.96 35.68
N GLU A 245 -6.20 -37.29 36.71
CA GLU A 245 -5.11 -36.32 36.64
C GLU A 245 -3.77 -37.01 36.28
N VAL A 246 -3.08 -36.48 35.26
CA VAL A 246 -1.67 -36.73 34.96
C VAL A 246 -1.05 -35.38 34.65
N GLY A 247 -0.13 -34.90 35.51
CA GLY A 247 0.55 -33.62 35.32
C GLY A 247 1.31 -33.56 33.98
N ARG A 248 0.93 -32.67 33.11
CA ARG A 248 1.46 -32.45 31.76
C ARG A 248 1.39 -31.01 31.39
N ASN A 249 2.23 -30.59 30.45
CA ASN A 249 2.19 -29.24 29.90
C ASN A 249 2.06 -29.30 28.38
N ILE A 250 1.44 -28.30 27.77
CA ILE A 250 1.27 -28.28 26.33
C ILE A 250 1.39 -26.86 25.78
N ASN A 251 2.12 -26.72 24.67
CA ASN A 251 2.09 -25.54 23.82
C ASN A 251 1.15 -25.82 22.65
N LEU A 252 0.21 -24.93 22.42
CA LEU A 252 -0.74 -24.94 21.30
C LEU A 252 -0.43 -23.79 20.37
N TYR A 253 -0.24 -24.07 19.08
CA TYR A 253 0.08 -23.06 18.08
C TYR A 253 -1.12 -22.87 17.15
N LEU A 254 -1.87 -21.78 17.37
CA LEU A 254 -2.96 -21.37 16.50
C LEU A 254 -2.40 -20.44 15.43
N SER A 255 -2.35 -20.92 14.20
CA SER A 255 -1.83 -20.19 13.04
C SER A 255 -2.82 -20.17 11.91
N ASP A 256 -2.77 -19.09 11.12
CA ASP A 256 -3.47 -19.03 9.84
C ASP A 256 -4.95 -19.40 9.98
N LEU A 257 -5.65 -18.71 10.89
CA LEU A 257 -7.08 -18.89 11.09
C LEU A 257 -7.88 -18.32 9.91
N HIS A 258 -7.39 -17.25 9.25
CA HIS A 258 -8.00 -16.62 8.09
C HIS A 258 -9.51 -16.45 8.20
N LEU A 259 -9.96 -15.92 9.34
CA LEU A 259 -11.38 -15.70 9.54
C LEU A 259 -11.87 -14.60 8.59
N GLY A 260 -12.83 -14.95 7.75
CA GLY A 260 -13.29 -14.08 6.66
C GLY A 260 -12.95 -14.61 5.26
N ALA A 261 -11.97 -15.50 5.14
CA ALA A 261 -11.66 -16.14 3.88
C ALA A 261 -12.86 -16.91 3.32
N ALA A 262 -13.14 -16.73 2.03
CA ALA A 262 -14.13 -17.54 1.31
C ALA A 262 -13.41 -18.59 0.47
N LEU A 263 -13.73 -19.86 0.69
CA LEU A 263 -13.35 -20.91 -0.26
C LEU A 263 -14.21 -20.77 -1.50
N THR A 264 -13.59 -20.55 -2.66
CA THR A 264 -14.30 -20.45 -3.94
C THR A 264 -14.85 -21.82 -4.33
N THR A 265 -16.15 -21.85 -4.64
CA THR A 265 -16.80 -23.01 -5.24
C THR A 265 -16.25 -23.21 -6.64
N GLY A 266 -15.42 -24.21 -6.83
CA GLY A 266 -14.81 -24.53 -8.14
C GLY A 266 -13.37 -25.01 -8.04
N SER A 267 -12.88 -25.22 -6.83
CA SER A 267 -11.54 -25.73 -6.62
C SER A 267 -11.35 -27.08 -7.30
N LEU A 268 -10.18 -27.28 -7.87
CA LEU A 268 -9.74 -28.58 -8.42
C LEU A 268 -9.82 -29.72 -7.38
N TYR A 269 -9.86 -29.35 -6.12
CA TYR A 269 -9.95 -30.24 -4.95
C TYR A 269 -11.38 -30.13 -4.42
N LYS A 270 -12.20 -31.10 -4.73
CA LYS A 270 -13.66 -31.19 -4.45
C LYS A 270 -14.03 -31.24 -2.94
N GLU A 271 -13.36 -30.57 -2.08
CA GLU A 271 -13.80 -30.43 -0.70
C GLU A 271 -14.80 -29.28 -0.62
N ASN A 272 -16.07 -29.62 -0.52
CA ASN A 272 -17.21 -28.68 -0.35
C ASN A 272 -17.24 -28.05 1.07
N ILE A 273 -16.12 -27.75 1.66
CA ILE A 273 -16.06 -27.14 2.98
C ILE A 273 -16.22 -25.63 2.82
N LYS A 274 -17.36 -25.13 3.24
CA LYS A 274 -17.57 -23.69 3.39
C LYS A 274 -16.85 -23.24 4.67
N TYR A 275 -15.67 -22.69 4.54
CA TYR A 275 -14.97 -22.11 5.69
C TYR A 275 -15.62 -20.79 6.10
N GLY A 276 -15.65 -20.55 7.40
CA GLY A 276 -16.19 -19.36 8.03
C GLY A 276 -16.25 -19.57 9.55
N PHE A 277 -16.93 -18.66 10.27
CA PHE A 277 -17.01 -18.68 11.73
C PHE A 277 -17.46 -20.04 12.29
N VAL A 278 -18.54 -20.59 11.75
CA VAL A 278 -19.12 -21.85 12.26
C VAL A 278 -18.15 -23.02 12.07
N GLU A 279 -17.47 -23.10 10.92
CA GLU A 279 -16.50 -24.15 10.67
C GLU A 279 -15.23 -23.98 11.52
N ALA A 280 -14.73 -22.76 11.69
CA ALA A 280 -13.62 -22.47 12.58
C ALA A 280 -13.95 -22.85 14.03
N GLN A 281 -15.16 -22.52 14.49
CA GLN A 281 -15.65 -22.92 15.83
C GLN A 281 -15.75 -24.43 15.96
N ARG A 282 -16.27 -25.14 14.97
CA ARG A 282 -16.34 -26.61 14.95
C ARG A 282 -14.94 -27.24 15.07
N ARG A 283 -13.96 -26.74 14.31
CA ARG A 283 -12.57 -27.21 14.37
C ARG A 283 -11.96 -26.99 15.75
N LEU A 284 -12.16 -25.82 16.33
CA LEU A 284 -11.68 -25.54 17.69
C LEU A 284 -12.40 -26.39 18.75
N ALA A 285 -13.70 -26.69 18.58
CA ALA A 285 -14.43 -27.61 19.45
C ALA A 285 -13.82 -29.03 19.40
N GLU A 286 -13.53 -29.52 18.20
CA GLU A 286 -12.88 -30.83 18.04
C GLU A 286 -11.47 -30.88 18.65
N ILE A 287 -10.73 -29.77 18.58
CA ILE A 287 -9.44 -29.64 19.30
C ILE A 287 -9.65 -29.77 20.81
N LEU A 288 -10.66 -29.13 21.39
CA LEU A 288 -10.96 -29.26 22.80
C LEU A 288 -11.29 -30.71 23.18
N GLU A 289 -12.07 -31.43 22.37
CA GLU A 289 -12.36 -32.84 22.59
C GLU A 289 -11.10 -33.70 22.54
N ARG A 290 -10.21 -33.47 21.58
CA ARG A 290 -8.93 -34.21 21.47
C ARG A 290 -7.96 -33.84 22.59
N LEU A 291 -7.91 -32.56 23.02
CA LEU A 291 -7.15 -32.14 24.21
C LEU A 291 -7.65 -32.86 25.46
N HIS A 292 -8.96 -32.98 25.63
CA HIS A 292 -9.54 -33.69 26.74
C HIS A 292 -9.09 -35.15 26.80
N GLN A 293 -8.81 -35.77 25.65
CA GLN A 293 -8.28 -37.15 25.58
C GLN A 293 -6.85 -37.25 26.14
N PHE A 294 -6.08 -36.18 26.19
CA PHE A 294 -4.74 -36.17 26.81
C PHE A 294 -4.80 -36.09 28.35
N GLY A 295 -5.95 -35.72 28.93
CA GLY A 295 -6.12 -35.49 30.36
C GLY A 295 -5.87 -34.04 30.78
N THR A 296 -5.54 -33.84 32.05
CA THR A 296 -5.33 -32.53 32.66
C THR A 296 -3.89 -32.05 32.44
N PHE A 297 -3.73 -30.74 32.22
CA PHE A 297 -2.45 -30.09 32.08
C PHE A 297 -2.16 -29.20 33.30
N ASP A 298 -0.91 -29.10 33.72
CA ASP A 298 -0.49 -28.08 34.68
C ASP A 298 -0.54 -26.69 34.01
N THR A 299 0.01 -26.61 32.79
CA THR A 299 0.05 -25.38 32.01
C THR A 299 -0.32 -25.63 30.55
N ILE A 300 -1.18 -24.76 30.01
CA ILE A 300 -1.42 -24.61 28.58
C ILE A 300 -0.83 -23.28 28.14
N ASN A 301 0.12 -23.31 27.19
CA ASN A 301 0.62 -22.16 26.48
C ASN A 301 -0.10 -22.06 25.13
N LEU A 302 -1.02 -21.12 24.99
CA LEU A 302 -1.68 -20.82 23.71
C LEU A 302 -0.93 -19.71 23.00
N VAL A 303 -0.43 -19.99 21.79
CA VAL A 303 0.35 -19.05 20.97
C VAL A 303 -0.43 -18.72 19.70
N LEU A 304 -0.82 -17.46 19.55
CA LEU A 304 -1.42 -16.94 18.33
C LEU A 304 -0.30 -16.54 17.37
N MET A 305 -0.26 -17.20 16.20
CA MET A 305 0.87 -17.17 15.27
C MET A 305 0.67 -16.22 14.08
N GLY A 306 -0.42 -15.45 14.05
CA GLY A 306 -0.75 -14.51 12.97
C GLY A 306 -1.66 -15.08 11.88
N ASP A 307 -2.07 -14.21 10.97
CA ASP A 307 -3.10 -14.44 9.97
C ASP A 307 -4.40 -14.99 10.57
N ASN A 308 -4.80 -14.37 11.70
CA ASN A 308 -6.04 -14.72 12.40
C ASN A 308 -7.28 -14.19 11.65
N ILE A 309 -7.13 -13.08 10.94
CA ILE A 309 -8.14 -12.48 10.05
C ILE A 309 -7.57 -12.37 8.64
N ASP A 310 -8.45 -12.38 7.63
CA ASP A 310 -8.00 -12.50 6.24
C ASP A 310 -7.74 -11.12 5.57
N CYS A 311 -8.29 -10.02 6.07
CA CYS A 311 -8.16 -8.70 5.46
C CYS A 311 -7.38 -7.69 6.29
N ALA A 312 -6.84 -6.69 5.60
CA ALA A 312 -6.09 -5.55 6.18
C ALA A 312 -6.97 -4.35 6.60
N GLY A 313 -8.23 -4.58 6.95
CA GLY A 313 -9.18 -3.50 7.24
C GLY A 313 -9.85 -2.90 6.00
N VAL A 314 -9.43 -3.30 4.80
CA VAL A 314 -10.06 -2.98 3.51
C VAL A 314 -10.62 -4.27 2.94
N TYR A 315 -11.92 -4.29 2.63
CA TYR A 315 -12.60 -5.47 2.11
C TYR A 315 -11.88 -6.07 0.90
N GLY A 316 -11.63 -7.37 0.97
CA GLY A 316 -11.04 -8.13 -0.11
C GLY A 316 -9.56 -7.83 -0.40
N LYS A 317 -8.80 -7.26 0.57
CA LYS A 317 -7.41 -6.89 0.34
C LYS A 317 -6.47 -7.37 1.45
N THR A 318 -5.29 -7.89 1.05
CA THR A 318 -4.21 -8.16 2.01
C THR A 318 -3.49 -6.88 2.39
N ALA A 319 -2.90 -6.81 3.59
CA ALA A 319 -2.03 -5.72 4.01
C ALA A 319 -0.81 -5.60 3.08
N ARG A 320 -0.32 -6.73 2.62
CA ARG A 320 0.82 -6.79 1.74
C ARG A 320 0.39 -6.85 0.28
N LEU A 321 0.81 -5.85 -0.49
CA LEU A 321 0.65 -5.76 -1.95
C LEU A 321 -0.79 -5.64 -2.46
N ASP A 322 -1.77 -5.36 -1.60
CA ASP A 322 -3.18 -5.17 -1.97
C ASP A 322 -3.74 -6.31 -2.85
N HIS A 323 -3.34 -7.56 -2.57
CA HIS A 323 -3.85 -8.70 -3.31
C HIS A 323 -5.34 -8.85 -3.07
N ASP A 324 -6.10 -9.11 -4.13
CA ASP A 324 -7.52 -9.42 -4.04
C ASP A 324 -7.76 -10.77 -3.37
N LEU A 325 -8.61 -10.76 -2.35
CA LEU A 325 -9.01 -11.97 -1.62
C LEU A 325 -10.51 -12.20 -1.78
N PRO A 326 -10.94 -13.44 -2.00
CA PRO A 326 -12.34 -13.80 -1.88
C PRO A 326 -12.71 -13.85 -0.39
N GLU A 327 -13.58 -12.95 0.06
CA GLU A 327 -14.03 -12.87 1.45
C GLU A 327 -15.52 -13.10 1.58
N ASN A 328 -15.94 -13.65 2.72
CA ASN A 328 -17.34 -13.88 3.09
C ASN A 328 -17.83 -12.98 4.24
N MET A 329 -16.94 -12.17 4.82
CA MET A 329 -17.19 -11.21 5.90
C MET A 329 -16.47 -9.90 5.60
N ASP A 330 -17.05 -8.78 5.99
CA ASP A 330 -16.31 -7.51 5.97
C ASP A 330 -15.28 -7.44 7.11
N ALA A 331 -14.36 -6.49 7.03
CA ALA A 331 -13.26 -6.36 8.00
C ALA A 331 -13.76 -6.22 9.45
N ARG A 332 -14.85 -5.48 9.67
CA ARG A 332 -15.43 -5.29 11.00
C ARG A 332 -16.03 -6.60 11.52
N GLU A 333 -16.70 -7.33 10.66
CA GLU A 333 -17.28 -8.62 11.01
C GLU A 333 -16.19 -9.63 11.32
N GLN A 334 -15.10 -9.68 10.54
CA GLN A 334 -13.93 -10.52 10.80
C GLN A 334 -13.33 -10.25 12.19
N ALA A 335 -13.10 -8.98 12.52
CA ALA A 335 -12.55 -8.57 13.82
C ALA A 335 -13.46 -8.98 14.98
N ASN A 336 -14.78 -8.72 14.87
CA ASN A 336 -15.75 -9.11 15.89
C ASN A 336 -15.79 -10.61 16.09
N LYS A 337 -15.87 -11.36 15.00
CA LYS A 337 -15.96 -12.81 15.02
C LYS A 337 -14.68 -13.48 15.51
N PHE A 338 -13.52 -12.91 15.19
CA PHE A 338 -12.24 -13.35 15.73
C PHE A 338 -12.21 -13.26 17.27
N ILE A 339 -12.57 -12.10 17.81
CA ILE A 339 -12.56 -11.91 19.26
C ILE A 339 -13.61 -12.82 19.93
N GLU A 340 -14.82 -12.91 19.36
CA GLU A 340 -15.88 -13.79 19.84
C GLU A 340 -15.40 -15.25 19.90
N LEU A 341 -14.80 -15.74 18.82
CA LEU A 341 -14.33 -17.12 18.69
C LEU A 341 -13.23 -17.44 19.70
N LEU A 342 -12.23 -16.55 19.83
CA LEU A 342 -11.10 -16.77 20.74
C LEU A 342 -11.53 -16.65 22.21
N LEU A 343 -12.44 -15.74 22.56
CA LEU A 343 -12.99 -15.66 23.92
C LEU A 343 -13.79 -16.90 24.28
N TRP A 344 -14.54 -17.47 23.34
CA TRP A 344 -15.24 -18.74 23.52
C TRP A 344 -14.23 -19.90 23.72
N PHE A 345 -13.20 -20.01 22.87
CA PHE A 345 -12.19 -21.07 22.97
C PHE A 345 -11.40 -20.99 24.29
N ILE A 346 -10.91 -19.79 24.64
CA ILE A 346 -10.18 -19.55 25.89
C ILE A 346 -11.12 -19.77 27.08
N GLY A 347 -12.38 -19.31 27.02
CA GLY A 347 -13.38 -19.56 28.04
C GLY A 347 -13.61 -21.05 28.30
N SER A 348 -13.64 -21.85 27.24
CA SER A 348 -13.77 -23.30 27.35
C SER A 348 -12.54 -23.96 27.99
N LEU A 349 -11.34 -23.41 27.77
CA LEU A 349 -10.10 -23.90 28.39
C LEU A 349 -10.02 -23.57 29.90
N VAL A 350 -10.57 -22.41 30.33
CA VAL A 350 -10.53 -22.00 31.74
C VAL A 350 -11.73 -22.49 32.56
N GLU A 351 -12.71 -23.10 31.89
CA GLU A 351 -13.91 -23.59 32.60
C GLU A 351 -13.54 -24.67 33.59
N LYS A 352 -13.85 -24.43 34.86
CA LYS A 352 -13.44 -25.30 35.98
C LYS A 352 -14.00 -26.71 35.87
N GLU A 353 -15.18 -26.85 35.29
CA GLU A 353 -15.86 -28.14 35.13
C GLU A 353 -15.16 -29.01 34.08
N ASN A 354 -14.47 -28.37 33.09
CA ASN A 354 -13.70 -29.09 32.07
C ASN A 354 -12.34 -29.61 32.56
N LYS A 355 -11.81 -29.03 33.64
CA LYS A 355 -10.52 -29.42 34.25
C LYS A 355 -9.36 -29.58 33.26
N PHE A 356 -9.31 -28.70 32.25
CA PHE A 356 -8.23 -28.78 31.25
C PHE A 356 -6.86 -28.48 31.85
N CYS A 357 -6.76 -27.42 32.66
CA CYS A 357 -5.47 -27.00 33.17
C CYS A 357 -5.58 -26.17 34.45
N SER A 358 -4.46 -26.06 35.17
CA SER A 358 -4.29 -25.17 36.31
C SER A 358 -3.91 -23.76 35.90
N HIS A 359 -3.12 -23.63 34.85
CA HIS A 359 -2.61 -22.34 34.37
C HIS A 359 -2.71 -22.21 32.85
N ILE A 360 -3.04 -21.01 32.38
CA ILE A 360 -3.00 -20.66 30.96
C ILE A 360 -2.11 -19.45 30.76
N ASN A 361 -1.21 -19.54 29.78
CA ASN A 361 -0.48 -18.40 29.24
C ASN A 361 -0.95 -18.19 27.80
N LEU A 362 -1.28 -16.96 27.47
CA LEU A 362 -1.64 -16.54 26.11
C LEU A 362 -0.53 -15.66 25.55
N TYR A 363 0.03 -16.09 24.46
CA TYR A 363 1.04 -15.36 23.69
C TYR A 363 0.46 -14.96 22.34
N SER A 364 0.87 -13.80 21.84
CA SER A 364 0.46 -13.36 20.50
C SER A 364 1.62 -12.70 19.77
N VAL A 365 1.90 -13.14 18.54
CA VAL A 365 2.70 -12.36 17.60
C VAL A 365 1.94 -11.10 17.19
N PRO A 366 2.61 -10.06 16.64
CA PRO A 366 1.96 -8.80 16.31
C PRO A 366 0.82 -8.99 15.29
N CYS A 367 1.13 -9.60 14.16
CA CYS A 367 0.20 -9.84 13.05
C CYS A 367 0.81 -10.82 12.04
N GLY A 368 0.02 -11.24 11.06
CA GLY A 368 0.47 -11.89 9.84
C GLY A 368 0.52 -10.92 8.65
N ASN A 369 0.77 -11.45 7.46
CA ASN A 369 0.90 -10.65 6.24
C ASN A 369 -0.44 -10.32 5.58
N HIS A 370 -1.53 -10.99 5.93
CA HIS A 370 -2.88 -10.69 5.45
C HIS A 370 -3.48 -9.49 6.20
N GLY A 371 -3.60 -9.59 7.51
CA GLY A 371 -4.24 -8.58 8.33
C GLY A 371 -3.37 -7.35 8.65
N GLY A 372 -2.05 -7.52 8.74
CA GLY A 372 -1.10 -6.44 9.01
C GLY A 372 -1.46 -5.61 10.25
N ASN A 373 -1.38 -4.28 10.14
CA ASN A 373 -1.72 -3.36 11.22
C ASN A 373 -3.15 -3.51 11.74
N TYR A 374 -4.08 -3.95 10.90
CA TYR A 374 -5.46 -4.17 11.34
C TYR A 374 -5.55 -5.38 12.28
N GLU A 375 -4.89 -6.46 11.93
CA GLU A 375 -4.79 -7.64 12.80
C GLU A 375 -4.04 -7.33 14.09
N TYR A 376 -2.95 -6.55 14.03
CA TYR A 376 -2.23 -6.07 15.22
C TYR A 376 -3.20 -5.43 16.22
N MET A 377 -4.08 -4.55 15.75
CA MET A 377 -5.08 -3.90 16.61
C MET A 377 -6.13 -4.89 17.13
N CYS A 378 -6.56 -5.86 16.33
CA CYS A 378 -7.48 -6.90 16.75
C CYS A 378 -6.85 -7.79 17.84
N ASN A 379 -5.59 -8.17 17.68
CA ASN A 379 -4.85 -8.96 18.68
C ASN A 379 -4.69 -8.18 20.00
N LYS A 380 -4.37 -6.87 19.95
CA LYS A 380 -4.34 -6.00 21.13
C LYS A 380 -5.69 -5.93 21.83
N ALA A 381 -6.78 -5.77 21.07
CA ALA A 381 -8.13 -5.73 21.61
C ALA A 381 -8.52 -7.07 22.26
N LEU A 382 -8.17 -8.20 21.65
CA LEU A 382 -8.35 -9.52 22.22
C LEU A 382 -7.61 -9.64 23.56
N ILE A 383 -6.32 -9.33 23.61
CA ILE A 383 -5.49 -9.39 24.83
C ILE A 383 -6.09 -8.53 25.95
N ALA A 384 -6.50 -7.29 25.65
CA ALA A 384 -7.14 -6.41 26.62
C ALA A 384 -8.44 -7.01 27.15
N THR A 385 -9.25 -7.62 26.28
CA THR A 385 -10.51 -8.26 26.65
C THR A 385 -10.28 -9.52 27.50
N VAL A 386 -9.28 -10.33 27.15
CA VAL A 386 -8.89 -11.52 27.93
C VAL A 386 -8.44 -11.11 29.33
N ASN A 387 -7.58 -10.08 29.45
CA ASN A 387 -7.14 -9.57 30.75
C ASN A 387 -8.31 -9.08 31.63
N ALA A 388 -9.29 -8.43 31.01
CA ALA A 388 -10.47 -7.95 31.74
C ALA A 388 -11.41 -9.09 32.18
N LYS A 389 -11.58 -10.12 31.32
CA LYS A 389 -12.55 -11.20 31.54
C LYS A 389 -11.96 -12.38 32.33
N PHE A 390 -10.69 -12.68 32.11
CA PHE A 390 -9.99 -13.82 32.68
C PHE A 390 -8.69 -13.38 33.38
N PRO A 391 -8.77 -12.70 34.56
CA PRO A 391 -7.61 -12.08 35.20
C PRO A 391 -6.50 -13.07 35.62
N ASN A 392 -6.80 -14.36 35.66
CA ASN A 392 -5.84 -15.42 36.00
C ASN A 392 -5.03 -15.91 34.81
N ILE A 393 -5.35 -15.48 33.59
CA ILE A 393 -4.55 -15.79 32.40
C ILE A 393 -3.39 -14.82 32.32
N LYS A 394 -2.16 -15.36 32.22
CA LYS A 394 -0.99 -14.54 31.91
C LYS A 394 -0.94 -14.27 30.41
N THR A 395 -0.99 -13.00 30.01
CA THR A 395 -0.93 -12.62 28.61
C THR A 395 0.40 -11.96 28.28
N THR A 396 0.93 -12.26 27.10
CA THR A 396 2.13 -11.61 26.53
C THR A 396 1.83 -11.27 25.08
N PHE A 397 1.90 -9.99 24.74
CA PHE A 397 1.84 -9.53 23.37
C PHE A 397 3.25 -9.09 22.95
N TRP A 398 3.78 -9.68 21.90
CA TRP A 398 5.07 -9.28 21.36
C TRP A 398 4.89 -8.10 20.40
N GLU A 399 5.75 -7.11 20.52
CA GLU A 399 5.75 -5.95 19.62
C GLU A 399 6.63 -6.18 18.40
N ASP A 400 7.62 -7.05 18.54
CA ASP A 400 8.57 -7.40 17.50
C ASP A 400 8.08 -8.59 16.68
N PHE A 401 8.64 -8.74 15.47
CA PHE A 401 8.32 -9.85 14.56
C PHE A 401 8.55 -11.23 15.19
N PHE A 402 9.57 -11.35 16.04
CA PHE A 402 9.87 -12.56 16.78
C PHE A 402 9.42 -12.44 18.24
N GLY A 403 8.59 -13.37 18.67
CA GLY A 403 8.27 -13.54 20.07
C GLY A 403 9.13 -14.63 20.68
N ILE A 404 9.61 -14.43 21.91
CA ILE A 404 10.47 -15.40 22.59
C ILE A 404 9.87 -15.70 23.97
N PHE A 405 9.77 -16.97 24.30
CA PHE A 405 9.44 -17.42 25.65
C PHE A 405 10.21 -18.67 26.01
N GLU A 406 10.38 -18.88 27.31
CA GLU A 406 11.06 -20.05 27.85
C GLU A 406 10.06 -20.93 28.59
N PHE A 407 10.17 -22.23 28.36
CA PHE A 407 9.31 -23.21 28.99
C PHE A 407 10.01 -24.58 29.06
N ASN A 408 10.03 -25.22 30.26
CA ASN A 408 10.64 -26.52 30.50
C ASN A 408 12.06 -26.64 29.93
N ASP A 409 12.95 -25.69 30.27
CA ASP A 409 14.34 -25.60 29.82
C ASP A 409 14.53 -25.49 28.29
N ASN A 410 13.47 -25.20 27.55
CA ASN A 410 13.49 -24.95 26.12
C ASN A 410 13.24 -23.47 25.85
N THR A 411 13.84 -22.96 24.78
CA THR A 411 13.60 -21.62 24.26
C THR A 411 12.75 -21.72 23.00
N PHE A 412 11.58 -21.10 23.02
CA PHE A 412 10.66 -21.02 21.89
C PHE A 412 10.75 -19.64 21.24
N ILE A 413 10.97 -19.63 19.93
CA ILE A 413 10.97 -18.42 19.11
C ILE A 413 9.81 -18.55 18.14
N CYS A 414 8.85 -17.65 18.24
CA CYS A 414 7.61 -17.72 17.49
C CYS A 414 7.47 -16.52 16.58
N CYS A 415 7.04 -16.73 15.35
CA CYS A 415 6.66 -15.67 14.41
C CYS A 415 5.62 -16.19 13.42
N HIS A 416 4.95 -15.28 12.72
CA HIS A 416 4.09 -15.71 11.63
C HIS A 416 4.88 -16.36 10.49
N GLY A 417 6.05 -15.85 10.18
CA GLY A 417 6.91 -16.37 9.09
C GLY A 417 7.05 -15.42 7.92
N LYS A 418 6.16 -14.44 7.80
CA LYS A 418 6.20 -13.37 6.82
C LYS A 418 5.59 -12.11 7.40
N ASP A 419 6.25 -10.98 7.17
CA ASP A 419 5.75 -9.68 7.60
C ASP A 419 4.86 -9.02 6.52
N ASP A 420 4.17 -7.97 6.92
CA ASP A 420 3.31 -7.17 6.05
C ASP A 420 4.07 -6.10 5.24
N GLN A 421 5.36 -5.85 5.51
CA GLN A 421 6.07 -4.69 4.99
C GLN A 421 7.38 -4.98 4.24
N TYR A 422 8.32 -5.71 4.85
CA TYR A 422 9.73 -5.75 4.41
C TYR A 422 10.14 -7.03 3.69
N MET A 423 9.64 -8.18 4.11
CA MET A 423 10.05 -9.47 3.55
C MET A 423 9.45 -9.70 2.16
N LYS A 424 10.27 -9.75 1.12
CA LYS A 424 9.82 -10.13 -0.24
C LYS A 424 9.23 -11.54 -0.29
N ARG A 425 9.85 -12.46 0.43
CA ARG A 425 9.41 -13.85 0.62
C ARG A 425 9.40 -14.12 2.09
N GLY A 426 8.45 -14.90 2.56
CA GLY A 426 8.42 -15.39 3.94
C GLY A 426 9.62 -16.30 4.23
N LEU A 427 9.75 -16.70 5.48
CA LEU A 427 10.71 -17.71 5.90
C LEU A 427 10.44 -19.04 5.19
N PRO A 428 11.48 -19.79 4.76
CA PRO A 428 11.29 -21.00 3.97
C PRO A 428 10.55 -22.10 4.74
N LEU A 429 9.92 -23.04 4.04
CA LEU A 429 9.31 -24.21 4.67
C LEU A 429 10.37 -25.12 5.30
N ASN A 430 11.47 -25.32 4.58
CA ASN A 430 12.61 -26.11 5.00
C ASN A 430 13.89 -25.28 4.93
N LEU A 431 14.73 -25.39 5.95
CA LEU A 431 15.98 -24.67 6.00
C LEU A 431 17.01 -25.29 5.04
N ASP A 432 17.47 -24.51 4.07
CA ASP A 432 18.71 -24.78 3.37
C ASP A 432 19.94 -24.35 4.21
N ASP A 433 21.14 -24.70 3.76
CA ASP A 433 22.35 -24.43 4.53
C ASP A 433 22.60 -22.93 4.70
N LYS A 434 22.22 -22.09 3.73
CA LYS A 434 22.33 -20.65 3.82
C LYS A 434 21.39 -20.08 4.89
N SER A 435 20.14 -20.53 4.87
CA SER A 435 19.13 -20.10 5.86
C SER A 435 19.51 -20.55 7.27
N LYS A 436 20.10 -21.74 7.43
CA LYS A 436 20.64 -22.22 8.72
C LYS A 436 21.73 -21.30 9.25
N ILE A 437 22.72 -20.94 8.42
CA ILE A 437 23.81 -20.05 8.81
C ILE A 437 23.24 -18.70 9.27
N MET A 438 22.38 -18.08 8.45
CA MET A 438 21.75 -16.80 8.80
C MET A 438 20.99 -16.87 10.13
N LEU A 439 20.25 -17.96 10.35
CA LEU A 439 19.48 -18.14 11.59
C LEU A 439 20.41 -18.30 12.81
N TYR A 440 21.51 -19.04 12.68
CA TYR A 440 22.48 -19.16 13.77
C TYR A 440 23.22 -17.85 14.06
N GLU A 441 23.57 -17.06 13.04
CA GLU A 441 24.16 -15.73 13.19
C GLU A 441 23.17 -14.81 13.93
N TRP A 442 21.92 -14.78 13.53
CA TRP A 442 20.88 -13.99 14.21
C TRP A 442 20.69 -14.42 15.67
N LEU A 443 20.62 -15.73 15.94
CA LEU A 443 20.53 -16.26 17.32
C LEU A 443 21.71 -15.81 18.18
N HIS A 444 22.91 -15.80 17.60
CA HIS A 444 24.11 -15.34 18.28
C HIS A 444 24.04 -13.83 18.58
N GLU A 445 23.63 -13.01 17.63
CA GLU A 445 23.44 -11.56 17.79
C GLU A 445 22.40 -11.24 18.88
N MET A 446 21.33 -12.03 18.96
CA MET A 446 20.31 -11.92 20.00
C MET A 446 20.74 -12.48 21.37
N GLY A 447 21.97 -13.00 21.49
CA GLY A 447 22.50 -13.57 22.74
C GLY A 447 21.80 -14.89 23.14
N ILE A 448 21.17 -15.60 22.21
CA ILE A 448 20.49 -16.87 22.47
C ILE A 448 21.48 -18.02 22.28
N HIS A 449 22.06 -18.50 23.39
CA HIS A 449 23.12 -19.50 23.37
C HIS A 449 22.70 -20.87 23.90
N LYS A 450 21.41 -21.09 24.14
CA LYS A 450 20.87 -22.36 24.66
C LYS A 450 20.94 -23.48 23.64
N ASP A 451 20.86 -24.72 24.11
CA ASP A 451 20.98 -25.90 23.26
C ASP A 451 19.62 -26.44 22.74
N ASN A 452 18.52 -26.09 23.41
CA ASN A 452 17.18 -26.54 23.06
C ASN A 452 16.35 -25.36 22.52
N ILE A 453 16.58 -25.00 21.27
CA ILE A 453 15.89 -23.90 20.61
C ILE A 453 14.84 -24.46 19.67
N HIS A 454 13.61 -23.98 19.79
CA HIS A 454 12.48 -24.32 18.93
C HIS A 454 12.02 -23.08 18.20
N PHE A 455 12.29 -22.99 16.91
CA PHE A 455 11.85 -21.92 16.04
C PHE A 455 10.55 -22.34 15.36
N ILE A 456 9.45 -21.70 15.72
CA ILE A 456 8.09 -22.05 15.31
C ILE A 456 7.55 -20.94 14.43
N LYS A 457 7.03 -21.29 13.25
CA LYS A 457 6.41 -20.31 12.33
C LYS A 457 5.17 -20.88 11.64
N GLY A 458 4.32 -19.98 11.13
CA GLY A 458 3.16 -20.23 10.26
C GLY A 458 3.41 -19.91 8.79
N ASP A 459 2.47 -19.20 8.14
CA ASP A 459 2.45 -18.64 6.78
C ASP A 459 2.29 -19.66 5.63
N LEU A 460 2.93 -20.83 5.70
CA LEU A 460 2.97 -21.76 4.55
C LEU A 460 1.94 -22.89 4.60
N HIS A 461 0.98 -22.84 5.53
CA HIS A 461 -0.14 -23.78 5.66
C HIS A 461 0.26 -25.27 5.56
N SER A 462 1.45 -25.63 6.02
CA SER A 462 1.99 -26.97 5.87
C SER A 462 2.80 -27.35 7.11
N ASN A 463 2.66 -28.57 7.60
CA ASN A 463 3.46 -29.02 8.72
C ASN A 463 4.83 -29.52 8.24
N SER A 464 5.91 -28.96 8.76
CA SER A 464 7.27 -29.43 8.51
C SER A 464 8.14 -29.26 9.75
N LEU A 465 9.11 -30.15 9.91
CA LEU A 465 10.10 -30.11 10.97
C LEU A 465 11.49 -30.36 10.40
N ASN A 466 12.39 -29.42 10.63
CA ASN A 466 13.80 -29.54 10.28
C ASN A 466 14.63 -29.46 11.55
N SER A 467 15.19 -30.58 11.99
CA SER A 467 16.02 -30.64 13.17
C SER A 467 17.49 -30.44 12.83
N CYS A 468 18.13 -29.53 13.53
CA CYS A 468 19.56 -29.25 13.49
C CYS A 468 20.15 -29.49 14.91
N LYS A 469 21.47 -29.43 15.05
CA LYS A 469 22.14 -29.79 16.31
C LYS A 469 21.62 -29.09 17.57
N ARG A 470 21.18 -27.83 17.48
CA ARG A 470 20.73 -27.00 18.62
C ARG A 470 19.37 -26.36 18.37
N LEU A 471 18.82 -26.56 17.17
CA LEU A 471 17.67 -25.84 16.69
C LEU A 471 16.72 -26.80 15.98
N ASP A 472 15.49 -26.79 16.40
CA ASP A 472 14.37 -27.36 15.68
C ASP A 472 13.57 -26.24 15.02
N TYR A 473 13.52 -26.26 13.71
CA TYR A 473 12.77 -25.31 12.91
C TYR A 473 11.48 -25.97 12.41
N ARG A 474 10.34 -25.44 12.83
CA ARG A 474 9.04 -26.00 12.53
C ARG A 474 8.13 -24.99 11.86
N ASN A 475 7.52 -25.38 10.75
CA ASN A 475 6.33 -24.73 10.23
C ASN A 475 5.10 -25.45 10.77
N VAL A 476 4.12 -24.71 11.33
CA VAL A 476 2.92 -25.26 11.94
C VAL A 476 1.75 -25.27 10.96
N LEU A 477 0.75 -26.11 11.25
CA LEU A 477 -0.46 -26.21 10.45
C LEU A 477 -1.31 -24.95 10.54
N SER A 478 -1.99 -24.66 9.45
CA SER A 478 -3.06 -23.67 9.36
C SER A 478 -4.37 -24.24 9.87
N LEU A 479 -5.09 -23.52 10.72
CA LEU A 479 -6.45 -23.93 11.11
C LEU A 479 -7.44 -23.78 9.94
N PHE A 480 -7.26 -22.79 9.09
CA PHE A 480 -8.03 -22.58 7.86
C PHE A 480 -7.87 -23.74 6.88
N GLY A 481 -6.65 -24.25 6.74
CA GLY A 481 -6.29 -25.26 5.75
C GLY A 481 -5.70 -24.63 4.51
N ALA A 482 -6.16 -25.04 3.35
CA ALA A 482 -5.60 -24.61 2.08
C ALA A 482 -6.62 -23.82 1.25
N SER A 483 -6.24 -22.61 0.85
CA SER A 483 -6.86 -21.93 -0.29
C SER A 483 -6.46 -22.63 -1.59
N ASP A 484 -7.17 -22.33 -2.70
CA ASP A 484 -6.76 -22.81 -4.03
C ASP A 484 -5.32 -22.41 -4.36
N TYR A 485 -4.90 -21.21 -3.92
CA TYR A 485 -3.52 -20.74 -4.08
C TYR A 485 -2.52 -21.61 -3.32
N SER A 486 -2.78 -21.95 -2.06
CA SER A 486 -1.89 -22.78 -1.26
C SER A 486 -1.87 -24.23 -1.72
N ASN A 487 -3.00 -24.78 -2.14
CA ASN A 487 -3.08 -26.12 -2.74
C ASN A 487 -2.26 -26.22 -4.01
N TYR A 488 -2.32 -25.19 -4.86
CA TYR A 488 -1.62 -25.18 -6.13
C TYR A 488 -0.10 -25.03 -5.98
N ASN A 489 0.33 -24.20 -5.02
CA ASN A 489 1.74 -23.86 -4.86
C ASN A 489 2.50 -24.74 -3.87
N PHE A 490 1.81 -25.33 -2.89
CA PHE A 490 2.46 -25.99 -1.75
C PHE A 490 2.10 -27.47 -1.58
N SER A 491 1.29 -28.05 -2.47
CA SER A 491 0.77 -29.45 -2.43
C SER A 491 0.04 -29.78 -1.11
N ARG A 492 -0.85 -30.75 -1.13
CA ARG A 492 -1.71 -31.25 -0.06
C ARG A 492 -1.46 -30.70 1.35
N ASN A 493 -2.30 -29.80 1.81
CA ASN A 493 -2.22 -29.25 3.15
C ASN A 493 -3.33 -29.85 4.01
N SER A 494 -2.92 -30.63 5.00
CA SER A 494 -3.79 -30.93 6.13
C SER A 494 -4.10 -29.64 6.85
N TYR A 495 -5.30 -29.50 7.38
CA TYR A 495 -5.65 -28.39 8.27
C TYR A 495 -5.72 -28.87 9.71
N GLY A 496 -5.45 -27.96 10.65
CA GLY A 496 -5.47 -28.31 12.04
C GLY A 496 -4.66 -27.40 12.93
N MET A 497 -4.28 -27.90 14.09
CA MET A 497 -3.47 -27.18 15.07
C MET A 497 -2.26 -28.02 15.46
N SER A 498 -1.08 -27.41 15.44
CA SER A 498 0.14 -28.05 15.93
C SER A 498 0.30 -27.86 17.42
N TYR A 499 0.92 -28.82 18.09
CA TYR A 499 1.19 -28.76 19.52
C TYR A 499 2.55 -29.36 19.88
N ASP A 500 3.06 -28.97 21.05
CA ASP A 500 4.18 -29.58 21.75
C ASP A 500 3.72 -30.02 23.14
N LEU A 501 3.69 -31.33 23.36
CA LEU A 501 3.27 -31.94 24.64
C LEU A 501 4.50 -32.31 25.45
N PHE A 502 4.53 -31.86 26.71
CA PHE A 502 5.56 -32.18 27.68
C PHE A 502 5.04 -33.19 28.70
N ILE A 503 5.77 -34.31 28.85
CA ILE A 503 5.55 -35.29 29.90
C ILE A 503 6.86 -35.36 30.70
N GLY A 504 6.89 -34.66 31.84
CA GLY A 504 8.15 -34.39 32.52
C GLY A 504 9.08 -33.53 31.63
N SER A 505 10.30 -34.00 31.38
CA SER A 505 11.26 -33.36 30.45
C SER A 505 11.10 -33.81 28.99
N ASN A 506 10.28 -34.79 28.72
CA ASN A 506 10.13 -35.36 27.38
C ASN A 506 9.18 -34.48 26.54
N LEU A 507 9.66 -34.03 25.38
CA LEU A 507 8.91 -33.28 24.41
C LEU A 507 8.36 -34.18 23.30
N ILE A 508 7.04 -34.20 23.11
CA ILE A 508 6.34 -34.91 22.04
C ILE A 508 5.67 -33.87 21.15
N ARG A 509 6.05 -33.84 19.88
CA ARG A 509 5.43 -32.98 18.87
C ARG A 509 4.32 -33.67 18.14
N GLY A 510 3.22 -33.00 17.94
CA GLY A 510 2.09 -33.54 17.24
C GLY A 510 1.25 -32.49 16.54
N THR A 511 0.18 -32.99 15.91
CA THR A 511 -0.81 -32.16 15.22
C THR A 511 -2.20 -32.74 15.47
N PHE A 512 -3.18 -31.87 15.64
CA PHE A 512 -4.59 -32.22 15.52
C PHE A 512 -4.96 -31.97 14.05
N GLU A 513 -4.93 -33.00 13.23
CA GLU A 513 -5.19 -32.91 11.80
C GLU A 513 -6.58 -33.41 11.43
N ASN A 514 -7.08 -32.93 10.25
CA ASN A 514 -8.35 -33.33 9.67
C ASN A 514 -9.51 -33.19 10.66
N LEU A 515 -9.58 -32.00 11.21
CA LEU A 515 -10.59 -31.58 12.17
C LEU A 515 -11.98 -31.51 11.56
#